data_320376d41d20160a6599da4bbda279bb
#
_entry.id   320376d41d20160a6599da4bbda279bb
#
_cell.length_a   1.000
_cell.length_b   1.000
_cell.length_c   1.000
_cell.angle_alpha   90.00
_cell.angle_beta   90.00
_cell.angle_gamma   90.00
#
_symmetry.space_group_name_H-M   'P 1'
#
loop_
_entity.id
_entity.type
_entity.pdbx_description
1 polymer ?
#
loop_
_entity_poly.entity_id
_entity_poly.type
_entity_poly.pdbx_seq_one_letter_code
_entity_poly.pdbx_strand_id
1 'polypeptide(L)'
;MIIPEENIKAIRQEIMDNKRPRYLYKYRTIKSAVEFLKNNSIFFSNYKDFNDPFESACKKKLDFTPQQYYDAFLRWGVDSLSAAIEAEKVRLGYVDGKEKLRKATEVMLNGFAYFCMAKEPDNILMWSHYADSHRGVCFKFDLLQDDTFLNTVPVDYNSEYLEFDSLNGNPAPIITRKSPFWSYEHEHRTITTEIKGIHQINKNTLVEIIFGCRTLKRNRTRIRNLVRNNGFNSVSFSEAVVNPKAYKLDIQPYSFPNR
;
A
#
# COMPACT_ATOMS: atom_id res chain seq x y z
N MET A 1 10.97 8.36 -2.95
CA MET A 1 12.37 7.87 -2.77
C MET A 1 12.72 7.12 -4.04
N ILE A 2 13.57 7.70 -4.88
CA ILE A 2 14.06 7.02 -6.10
C ILE A 2 14.91 5.86 -5.62
N ILE A 3 14.52 4.63 -5.97
CA ILE A 3 15.30 3.44 -5.64
C ILE A 3 16.57 3.50 -6.50
N PRO A 4 17.78 3.43 -5.91
CA PRO A 4 19.01 3.36 -6.70
C PRO A 4 18.99 2.18 -7.67
N GLU A 5 19.59 2.33 -8.86
CA GLU A 5 19.54 1.31 -9.92
C GLU A 5 20.08 -0.06 -9.47
N GLU A 6 21.10 -0.06 -8.64
CA GLU A 6 21.67 -1.27 -8.03
C GLU A 6 20.66 -2.00 -7.15
N ASN A 7 19.84 -1.25 -6.39
CA ASN A 7 18.78 -1.81 -5.55
C ASN A 7 17.61 -2.35 -6.40
N ILE A 8 17.30 -1.70 -7.52
CA ILE A 8 16.29 -2.20 -8.47
C ILE A 8 16.68 -3.59 -8.97
N LYS A 9 17.92 -3.78 -9.40
CA LYS A 9 18.44 -5.08 -9.87
C LYS A 9 18.37 -6.16 -8.77
N ALA A 10 18.78 -5.80 -7.55
CA ALA A 10 18.73 -6.71 -6.40
C ALA A 10 17.29 -7.13 -6.06
N ILE A 11 16.34 -6.19 -6.00
CA ILE A 11 14.94 -6.46 -5.71
C ILE A 11 14.31 -7.35 -6.80
N ARG A 12 14.59 -7.06 -8.08
CA ARG A 12 14.13 -7.90 -9.19
C ARG A 12 14.66 -9.33 -9.07
N GLN A 13 15.92 -9.51 -8.68
CA GLN A 13 16.50 -10.83 -8.45
C GLN A 13 15.84 -11.54 -7.27
N GLU A 14 15.56 -10.85 -6.15
CA GLU A 14 14.83 -11.41 -5.02
C GLU A 14 13.42 -11.91 -5.40
N ILE A 15 12.72 -11.19 -6.29
CA ILE A 15 11.42 -11.60 -6.80
C ILE A 15 11.56 -12.84 -7.70
N MET A 16 12.56 -12.89 -8.59
CA MET A 16 12.83 -14.04 -9.45
C MET A 16 13.24 -15.28 -8.65
N ASP A 17 13.94 -15.10 -7.55
CA ASP A 17 14.35 -16.17 -6.61
C ASP A 17 13.22 -16.60 -5.67
N ASN A 18 12.00 -16.05 -5.78
CA ASN A 18 10.85 -16.27 -4.88
C ASN A 18 11.09 -15.86 -3.42
N LYS A 19 12.06 -14.98 -3.16
CA LYS A 19 12.27 -14.37 -1.83
C LYS A 19 11.26 -13.27 -1.53
N ARG A 20 10.69 -12.68 -2.58
CA ARG A 20 9.57 -11.75 -2.54
C ARG A 20 8.45 -12.22 -3.45
N PRO A 21 7.17 -11.88 -3.17
CA PRO A 21 6.06 -12.26 -4.04
C PRO A 21 6.19 -11.55 -5.40
N ARG A 22 6.11 -12.31 -6.48
CA ARG A 22 6.01 -11.77 -7.83
C ARG A 22 4.60 -11.27 -8.12
N TYR A 23 3.58 -11.97 -7.62
CA TYR A 23 2.18 -11.66 -7.87
C TYR A 23 1.51 -11.23 -6.57
N LEU A 24 0.76 -10.12 -6.65
CA LEU A 24 -0.11 -9.64 -5.59
C LEU A 24 -1.49 -9.30 -6.15
N TYR A 25 -2.48 -9.20 -5.26
CA TYR A 25 -3.87 -9.15 -5.63
C TYR A 25 -4.55 -7.88 -5.09
N LYS A 26 -5.41 -7.26 -5.90
CA LYS A 26 -6.20 -6.09 -5.49
C LYS A 26 -7.67 -6.34 -5.72
N TYR A 27 -8.42 -6.43 -4.64
CA TYR A 27 -9.87 -6.54 -4.65
C TYR A 27 -10.50 -5.20 -4.98
N ARG A 28 -11.49 -5.18 -5.86
CA ARG A 28 -12.15 -3.96 -6.35
C ARG A 28 -13.63 -4.16 -6.60
N THR A 29 -14.41 -3.09 -6.37
CA THR A 29 -15.77 -3.00 -6.88
C THR A 29 -15.76 -2.92 -8.41
N ILE A 30 -16.89 -3.24 -9.07
CA ILE A 30 -17.00 -3.07 -10.53
C ILE A 30 -16.75 -1.60 -10.95
N LYS A 31 -17.23 -0.63 -10.15
CA LYS A 31 -17.01 0.80 -10.45
C LYS A 31 -15.52 1.13 -10.51
N SER A 32 -14.77 0.79 -9.47
CA SER A 32 -13.33 1.06 -9.41
C SER A 32 -12.53 0.28 -10.46
N ALA A 33 -12.98 -0.95 -10.80
CA ALA A 33 -12.38 -1.73 -11.86
C ALA A 33 -12.56 -1.09 -13.25
N VAL A 34 -13.74 -0.54 -13.52
CA VAL A 34 -14.03 0.20 -14.75
C VAL A 34 -13.16 1.46 -14.86
N GLU A 35 -13.02 2.21 -13.77
CA GLU A 35 -12.17 3.41 -13.73
C GLU A 35 -10.70 3.05 -14.02
N PHE A 36 -10.17 2.02 -13.37
CA PHE A 36 -8.81 1.53 -13.62
C PHE A 36 -8.62 1.13 -15.09
N LEU A 37 -9.51 0.28 -15.65
CA LEU A 37 -9.36 -0.22 -17.01
C LEU A 37 -9.51 0.89 -18.08
N LYS A 38 -10.24 1.97 -17.80
CA LYS A 38 -10.35 3.12 -18.69
C LYS A 38 -9.12 4.01 -18.68
N ASN A 39 -8.58 4.24 -17.47
CA ASN A 39 -7.56 5.26 -17.26
C ASN A 39 -6.15 4.66 -17.17
N ASN A 40 -6.04 3.33 -17.02
CA ASN A 40 -4.78 2.62 -16.75
C ASN A 40 -4.01 3.24 -15.57
N SER A 41 -4.72 3.57 -14.50
CA SER A 41 -4.14 4.26 -13.35
C SER A 41 -4.55 3.65 -12.03
N ILE A 42 -3.63 3.67 -11.08
CA ILE A 42 -3.85 3.33 -9.68
C ILE A 42 -3.90 4.60 -8.84
N PHE A 43 -4.48 4.50 -7.65
CA PHE A 43 -4.57 5.61 -6.71
C PHE A 43 -3.76 5.28 -5.45
N PHE A 44 -2.77 6.12 -5.15
CA PHE A 44 -2.01 6.06 -3.91
C PHE A 44 -2.73 6.86 -2.84
N SER A 45 -3.26 6.17 -1.84
CA SER A 45 -4.03 6.74 -0.72
C SER A 45 -3.09 7.25 0.38
N ASN A 46 -3.54 8.25 1.13
CA ASN A 46 -2.92 8.59 2.41
C ASN A 46 -3.43 7.63 3.50
N TYR A 47 -2.68 7.43 4.59
CA TYR A 47 -3.11 6.58 5.70
C TYR A 47 -4.40 7.10 6.36
N LYS A 48 -4.67 8.41 6.32
CA LYS A 48 -5.90 9.03 6.85
C LYS A 48 -7.17 8.63 6.08
N ASP A 49 -7.00 8.12 4.86
CA ASP A 49 -8.12 7.66 4.02
C ASP A 49 -8.42 6.16 4.24
N PHE A 50 -7.68 5.50 5.12
CA PHE A 50 -7.88 4.08 5.41
C PHE A 50 -9.06 3.87 6.37
N ASN A 51 -9.63 2.67 6.32
CA ASN A 51 -10.76 2.29 7.17
C ASN A 51 -10.35 1.90 8.61
N ASP A 52 -9.05 1.70 8.87
CA ASP A 52 -8.53 1.40 10.20
C ASP A 52 -8.19 2.73 10.93
N PRO A 53 -8.91 3.09 12.02
CA PRO A 53 -8.60 4.31 12.78
C PRO A 53 -7.26 4.24 13.52
N PHE A 54 -6.65 3.06 13.63
CA PHE A 54 -5.35 2.85 14.26
C PHE A 54 -4.19 2.83 13.26
N GLU A 55 -4.45 3.10 11.99
CA GLU A 55 -3.43 3.10 10.95
C GLU A 55 -2.31 4.11 11.26
N SER A 56 -1.06 3.65 11.16
CA SER A 56 0.13 4.44 11.49
C SER A 56 0.17 4.96 12.95
N ALA A 57 -0.56 4.33 13.88
CA ALA A 57 -0.52 4.68 15.29
C ALA A 57 0.82 4.28 15.92
N CYS A 58 1.36 5.17 16.79
CA CYS A 58 2.60 4.93 17.53
C CYS A 58 2.63 5.69 18.85
N LYS A 59 3.44 5.21 19.80
CA LYS A 59 3.78 5.93 21.04
C LYS A 59 4.91 6.90 20.70
N LYS A 60 4.61 8.20 20.64
CA LYS A 60 5.62 9.22 20.30
C LYS A 60 6.47 9.53 21.52
N LYS A 61 7.78 9.29 21.46
CA LYS A 61 8.75 9.83 22.38
C LYS A 61 8.95 11.31 22.02
N LEU A 62 8.67 12.19 22.96
CA LEU A 62 8.67 13.65 22.78
C LEU A 62 9.58 14.37 23.78
N ASP A 63 10.11 13.66 24.78
CA ASP A 63 10.97 14.21 25.81
C ASP A 63 12.44 14.05 25.40
N PHE A 64 13.08 15.18 25.13
CA PHE A 64 14.47 15.25 24.69
C PHE A 64 15.21 16.39 25.40
N THR A 65 16.50 16.22 25.61
CA THR A 65 17.36 17.27 26.17
C THR A 65 17.64 18.35 25.13
N PRO A 66 18.02 19.57 25.56
CA PRO A 66 18.45 20.63 24.64
C PRO A 66 19.57 20.19 23.70
N GLN A 67 20.51 19.38 24.19
CA GLN A 67 21.59 18.82 23.36
C GLN A 67 21.07 17.91 22.26
N GLN A 68 20.08 17.05 22.56
CA GLN A 68 19.46 16.18 21.56
C GLN A 68 18.74 16.97 20.47
N TYR A 69 18.06 18.08 20.84
CA TYR A 69 17.47 19.00 19.85
C TYR A 69 18.56 19.63 18.97
N TYR A 70 19.63 20.14 19.57
CA TYR A 70 20.76 20.71 18.83
C TYR A 70 21.35 19.72 17.82
N ASP A 71 21.66 18.49 18.27
CA ASP A 71 22.22 17.45 17.40
C ASP A 71 21.27 17.05 16.26
N ALA A 72 19.96 17.05 16.53
CA ALA A 72 18.94 16.78 15.52
C ALA A 72 18.88 17.88 14.46
N PHE A 73 18.91 19.16 14.88
CA PHE A 73 18.91 20.28 13.95
C PHE A 73 20.14 20.26 13.03
N LEU A 74 21.34 19.93 13.57
CA LEU A 74 22.55 19.75 12.74
C LEU A 74 22.37 18.66 11.69
N ARG A 75 21.80 17.49 12.07
CA ARG A 75 21.52 16.39 11.13
C ARG A 75 20.51 16.78 10.05
N TRP A 76 19.58 17.68 10.36
CA TRP A 76 18.60 18.20 9.41
C TRP A 76 19.16 19.34 8.53
N GLY A 77 20.45 19.62 8.65
CA GLY A 77 21.14 20.61 7.81
C GLY A 77 20.98 22.05 8.28
N VAL A 78 20.52 22.27 9.53
CA VAL A 78 20.52 23.61 10.15
C VAL A 78 21.96 23.94 10.55
N ASP A 79 22.42 25.17 10.30
CA ASP A 79 23.76 25.62 10.72
C ASP A 79 23.88 25.65 12.25
N SER A 80 25.10 25.58 12.77
CA SER A 80 25.37 25.39 14.19
C SER A 80 24.84 26.53 15.07
N LEU A 81 24.86 27.77 14.59
CA LEU A 81 24.39 28.94 15.33
C LEU A 81 22.85 28.91 15.43
N SER A 82 22.17 28.68 14.31
CA SER A 82 20.72 28.58 14.27
C SER A 82 20.22 27.37 15.09
N ALA A 83 20.93 26.24 15.02
CA ALA A 83 20.61 25.04 15.80
C ALA A 83 20.72 25.31 17.31
N ALA A 84 21.77 26.03 17.76
CA ALA A 84 21.93 26.41 19.16
C ALA A 84 20.82 27.36 19.63
N ILE A 85 20.47 28.36 18.82
CA ILE A 85 19.38 29.30 19.11
C ILE A 85 18.04 28.58 19.26
N GLU A 86 17.71 27.68 18.35
CA GLU A 86 16.44 26.93 18.38
C GLU A 86 16.38 25.96 19.56
N ALA A 87 17.48 25.25 19.87
CA ALA A 87 17.56 24.39 21.05
C ALA A 87 17.40 25.18 22.35
N GLU A 88 17.98 26.37 22.42
CA GLU A 88 17.86 27.26 23.58
C GLU A 88 16.43 27.81 23.74
N LYS A 89 15.75 28.16 22.66
CA LYS A 89 14.34 28.55 22.69
C LYS A 89 13.45 27.45 23.27
N VAL A 90 13.73 26.17 22.91
CA VAL A 90 13.01 25.03 23.52
C VAL A 90 13.34 24.93 25.01
N ARG A 91 14.62 25.06 25.41
CA ARG A 91 15.05 24.98 26.80
C ARG A 91 14.40 26.06 27.68
N LEU A 92 14.30 27.26 27.17
CA LEU A 92 13.72 28.42 27.87
C LEU A 92 12.18 28.43 27.82
N GLY A 93 11.53 27.49 27.12
CA GLY A 93 10.07 27.44 27.02
C GLY A 93 9.45 28.46 26.06
N TYR A 94 10.24 29.19 25.28
CA TYR A 94 9.74 30.09 24.23
C TYR A 94 9.08 29.31 23.08
N VAL A 95 9.42 28.02 22.97
CA VAL A 95 8.85 27.13 21.98
C VAL A 95 8.49 25.80 22.65
N ASP A 96 7.24 25.36 22.46
CA ASP A 96 6.83 24.01 22.86
C ASP A 96 7.44 22.97 21.90
N GLY A 97 8.58 22.40 22.33
CA GLY A 97 9.30 21.39 21.58
C GLY A 97 8.48 20.12 21.35
N LYS A 98 7.64 19.72 22.32
CA LYS A 98 6.78 18.53 22.19
C LYS A 98 5.73 18.73 21.11
N GLU A 99 5.08 19.88 21.08
CA GLU A 99 4.07 20.19 20.06
C GLU A 99 4.71 20.31 18.66
N LYS A 100 5.90 20.92 18.56
CA LYS A 100 6.67 20.92 17.28
C LYS A 100 6.95 19.52 16.80
N LEU A 101 7.38 18.61 17.67
CA LEU A 101 7.66 17.22 17.31
C LEU A 101 6.41 16.45 16.92
N ARG A 102 5.28 16.67 17.59
CA ARG A 102 3.99 16.06 17.19
C ARG A 102 3.63 16.48 15.79
N LYS A 103 3.68 17.77 15.48
CA LYS A 103 3.39 18.31 14.14
C LYS A 103 4.37 17.80 13.08
N ALA A 104 5.67 17.78 13.39
CA ALA A 104 6.68 17.26 12.48
C ALA A 104 6.45 15.78 12.15
N THR A 105 6.16 14.96 13.16
CA THR A 105 5.82 13.54 12.97
C THR A 105 4.56 13.37 12.10
N GLU A 106 3.53 14.19 12.33
CA GLU A 106 2.31 14.14 11.52
C GLU A 106 2.57 14.54 10.07
N VAL A 107 3.34 15.61 9.84
CA VAL A 107 3.73 16.05 8.49
C VAL A 107 4.53 14.95 7.79
N MET A 108 5.48 14.32 8.50
CA MET A 108 6.25 13.21 7.97
C MET A 108 5.37 12.03 7.56
N LEU A 109 4.46 11.56 8.44
CA LEU A 109 3.55 10.45 8.13
C LEU A 109 2.59 10.81 6.98
N ASN A 110 2.10 12.05 6.93
CA ASN A 110 1.29 12.55 5.80
C ASN A 110 2.07 12.60 4.48
N GLY A 111 3.40 12.57 4.54
CA GLY A 111 4.28 12.51 3.38
C GLY A 111 4.17 11.18 2.61
N PHE A 112 3.76 10.10 3.26
CA PHE A 112 3.67 8.79 2.63
C PHE A 112 2.33 8.57 1.92
N ALA A 113 2.38 7.83 0.83
CA ALA A 113 1.21 7.36 0.11
C ALA A 113 1.37 5.86 -0.21
N TYR A 114 0.23 5.16 -0.29
CA TYR A 114 0.18 3.71 -0.25
C TYR A 114 -0.71 3.15 -1.35
N PHE A 115 -0.24 2.07 -1.98
CA PHE A 115 -1.07 1.18 -2.78
C PHE A 115 -1.03 -0.21 -2.15
N CYS A 116 -2.14 -0.59 -1.49
CA CYS A 116 -2.25 -1.83 -0.71
C CYS A 116 -2.76 -2.97 -1.58
N MET A 117 -2.12 -4.13 -1.47
CA MET A 117 -2.47 -5.37 -2.17
C MET A 117 -2.49 -6.52 -1.17
N ALA A 118 -3.18 -7.61 -1.50
CA ALA A 118 -3.22 -8.83 -0.71
C ALA A 118 -2.34 -9.93 -1.34
N LYS A 119 -1.94 -10.91 -0.54
CA LYS A 119 -1.12 -12.03 -1.01
C LYS A 119 -1.94 -13.09 -1.75
N GLU A 120 -3.20 -13.29 -1.37
CA GLU A 120 -4.06 -14.35 -1.91
C GLU A 120 -5.32 -13.80 -2.59
N PRO A 121 -5.87 -14.50 -3.61
CA PRO A 121 -7.08 -14.11 -4.33
C PRO A 121 -8.37 -14.75 -3.79
N ASP A 122 -8.30 -15.68 -2.85
CA ASP A 122 -9.41 -16.54 -2.41
C ASP A 122 -9.94 -16.22 -1.01
N ASN A 123 -9.43 -15.15 -0.38
CA ASN A 123 -9.83 -14.74 0.96
C ASN A 123 -11.28 -14.22 1.00
N ILE A 124 -12.17 -14.93 1.71
CA ILE A 124 -13.60 -14.64 1.80
C ILE A 124 -13.86 -13.24 2.39
N LEU A 125 -13.10 -12.82 3.40
CA LEU A 125 -13.27 -11.52 4.04
C LEU A 125 -12.85 -10.38 3.10
N MET A 126 -11.76 -10.56 2.34
CA MET A 126 -11.32 -9.61 1.33
C MET A 126 -12.37 -9.42 0.23
N TRP A 127 -12.98 -10.50 -0.25
CA TRP A 127 -14.10 -10.44 -1.19
C TRP A 127 -15.31 -9.71 -0.62
N SER A 128 -15.59 -9.93 0.66
CA SER A 128 -16.75 -9.29 1.33
C SER A 128 -16.54 -7.79 1.50
N HIS A 129 -15.37 -7.37 1.99
CA HIS A 129 -15.09 -5.97 2.35
C HIS A 129 -14.72 -5.10 1.15
N TYR A 130 -13.93 -5.62 0.20
CA TYR A 130 -13.30 -4.81 -0.85
C TYR A 130 -13.83 -5.06 -2.26
N ALA A 131 -14.60 -6.14 -2.46
CA ALA A 131 -15.17 -6.50 -3.76
C ALA A 131 -16.70 -6.52 -3.76
N ASP A 132 -17.33 -5.56 -3.10
CA ASP A 132 -18.80 -5.40 -3.06
C ASP A 132 -19.52 -6.72 -2.73
N SER A 133 -19.18 -7.35 -1.60
CA SER A 133 -19.79 -8.62 -1.15
C SER A 133 -19.77 -9.71 -2.24
N HIS A 134 -18.59 -9.96 -2.80
CA HIS A 134 -18.31 -10.93 -3.88
C HIS A 134 -18.90 -10.57 -5.26
N ARG A 135 -19.41 -9.34 -5.46
CA ARG A 135 -19.96 -8.89 -6.76
C ARG A 135 -18.93 -8.15 -7.63
N GLY A 136 -17.77 -7.86 -7.08
CA GLY A 136 -16.66 -7.17 -7.74
C GLY A 136 -15.71 -8.09 -8.47
N VAL A 137 -14.44 -7.65 -8.55
CA VAL A 137 -13.32 -8.37 -9.16
C VAL A 137 -12.10 -8.35 -8.25
N CYS A 138 -11.16 -9.26 -8.50
CA CYS A 138 -9.81 -9.21 -7.95
C CYS A 138 -8.81 -9.16 -9.11
N PHE A 139 -7.93 -8.16 -9.10
CA PHE A 139 -6.86 -7.99 -10.06
C PHE A 139 -5.60 -8.69 -9.56
N LYS A 140 -4.91 -9.42 -10.44
CA LYS A 140 -3.58 -9.98 -10.20
C LYS A 140 -2.53 -9.14 -10.93
N PHE A 141 -1.61 -8.59 -10.17
CA PHE A 141 -0.50 -7.78 -10.68
C PHE A 141 0.80 -8.58 -10.69
N ASP A 142 1.55 -8.50 -11.80
CA ASP A 142 2.95 -8.95 -11.89
C ASP A 142 3.87 -7.77 -11.59
N LEU A 143 4.49 -7.78 -10.41
CA LEU A 143 5.29 -6.66 -9.91
C LEU A 143 6.57 -6.41 -10.71
N LEU A 144 7.02 -7.38 -11.49
CA LEU A 144 8.21 -7.23 -12.35
C LEU A 144 7.97 -6.36 -13.59
N GLN A 145 6.70 -6.04 -13.92
CA GLN A 145 6.33 -5.31 -15.14
C GLN A 145 6.41 -3.79 -14.97
N ASP A 146 6.55 -3.29 -13.73
CA ASP A 146 6.59 -1.86 -13.45
C ASP A 146 7.38 -1.58 -12.16
N ASP A 147 8.40 -0.73 -12.26
CA ASP A 147 9.31 -0.40 -11.15
C ASP A 147 8.60 0.30 -9.98
N THR A 148 7.44 0.91 -10.21
CA THR A 148 6.58 1.47 -9.17
C THR A 148 6.33 0.45 -8.03
N PHE A 149 6.21 -0.83 -8.36
CA PHE A 149 5.89 -1.89 -7.39
C PHE A 149 7.10 -2.52 -6.71
N LEU A 150 8.32 -2.18 -7.10
CA LEU A 150 9.53 -2.76 -6.50
C LEU A 150 9.73 -2.36 -5.04
N ASN A 151 9.14 -1.22 -4.61
CA ASN A 151 9.12 -0.78 -3.21
C ASN A 151 7.92 -1.35 -2.42
N THR A 152 7.49 -2.57 -2.76
CA THR A 152 6.40 -3.26 -2.06
C THR A 152 6.94 -4.08 -0.91
N VAL A 153 6.40 -3.88 0.28
CA VAL A 153 6.80 -4.55 1.51
C VAL A 153 5.60 -5.18 2.21
N PRO A 154 5.77 -6.30 2.93
CA PRO A 154 4.70 -6.89 3.72
C PRO A 154 4.39 -6.02 4.94
N VAL A 155 3.13 -6.09 5.40
CA VAL A 155 2.68 -5.48 6.65
C VAL A 155 3.05 -6.39 7.83
N ASP A 156 3.58 -5.78 8.90
CA ASP A 156 3.84 -6.41 10.21
C ASP A 156 2.60 -6.30 11.09
N TYR A 157 2.01 -7.43 11.45
CA TYR A 157 0.83 -7.49 12.31
C TYR A 157 1.23 -7.66 13.77
N ASN A 158 0.99 -6.61 14.58
CA ASN A 158 1.36 -6.61 15.98
C ASN A 158 0.30 -5.85 16.81
N SER A 159 0.03 -6.33 18.04
CA SER A 159 -0.95 -5.73 18.95
C SER A 159 -0.42 -4.51 19.68
N GLU A 160 0.90 -4.30 19.72
CA GLU A 160 1.50 -3.20 20.45
C GLU A 160 1.94 -2.06 19.53
N TYR A 161 1.70 -0.84 19.98
CA TYR A 161 2.26 0.33 19.32
C TYR A 161 3.76 0.38 19.49
N LEU A 162 4.46 0.67 18.41
CA LEU A 162 5.87 1.02 18.46
C LEU A 162 6.09 2.32 19.21
N GLU A 163 7.16 2.38 19.98
CA GLU A 163 7.70 3.66 20.43
C GLU A 163 8.50 4.29 19.29
N PHE A 164 8.13 5.53 18.95
CA PHE A 164 8.75 6.29 17.88
C PHE A 164 9.54 7.46 18.42
N ASP A 165 10.85 7.46 18.20
CA ASP A 165 11.72 8.61 18.48
C ASP A 165 11.41 9.72 17.47
N SER A 166 10.70 10.76 17.92
CA SER A 166 10.23 11.85 17.05
C SER A 166 11.35 12.76 16.55
N LEU A 167 12.57 12.67 17.11
CA LEU A 167 13.76 13.38 16.60
C LEU A 167 14.57 12.57 15.59
N ASN A 168 14.66 11.23 15.79
CA ASN A 168 15.64 10.41 15.08
C ASN A 168 15.03 9.16 14.47
N GLY A 169 13.75 8.89 14.70
CA GLY A 169 13.13 7.61 14.38
C GLY A 169 13.01 7.35 12.88
N ASN A 170 13.18 6.08 12.51
CA ASN A 170 12.84 5.60 11.17
C ASN A 170 11.32 5.33 11.10
N PRO A 171 10.58 5.97 10.19
CA PRO A 171 9.14 5.79 10.07
C PRO A 171 8.75 4.42 9.48
N ALA A 172 9.64 3.70 8.82
CA ALA A 172 9.33 2.46 8.12
C ALA A 172 8.56 1.43 8.99
N PRO A 173 8.96 1.14 10.24
CA PRO A 173 8.21 0.22 11.08
C PRO A 173 6.79 0.68 11.42
N ILE A 174 6.53 2.00 11.48
CA ILE A 174 5.20 2.55 11.80
C ILE A 174 4.29 2.42 10.58
N ILE A 175 4.77 2.81 9.41
CA ILE A 175 3.99 2.82 8.16
C ILE A 175 3.73 1.42 7.59
N THR A 176 4.39 0.39 8.14
CA THR A 176 4.19 -1.01 7.78
C THR A 176 3.52 -1.84 8.87
N ARG A 177 3.22 -1.26 10.05
CA ARG A 177 2.56 -1.99 11.16
C ARG A 177 1.05 -1.82 11.10
N LYS A 178 0.34 -2.90 11.45
CA LYS A 178 -1.12 -2.93 11.51
C LYS A 178 -1.60 -3.85 12.65
N SER A 179 -2.81 -3.62 13.14
CA SER A 179 -3.44 -4.46 14.15
C SER A 179 -3.60 -5.91 13.65
N PRO A 180 -3.38 -6.94 14.51
CA PRO A 180 -3.56 -8.35 14.16
C PRO A 180 -4.99 -8.71 13.72
N PHE A 181 -5.98 -7.91 14.07
CA PHE A 181 -7.36 -8.09 13.59
C PHE A 181 -7.49 -8.01 12.06
N TRP A 182 -6.53 -7.36 11.40
CA TRP A 182 -6.44 -7.25 9.94
C TRP A 182 -5.50 -8.28 9.31
N SER A 183 -4.95 -9.22 10.08
CA SER A 183 -3.95 -10.19 9.57
C SER A 183 -4.48 -11.04 8.41
N TYR A 184 -5.79 -11.25 8.33
CA TYR A 184 -6.43 -11.97 7.22
C TYR A 184 -6.22 -11.30 5.86
N GLU A 185 -5.84 -10.02 5.81
CA GLU A 185 -5.57 -9.31 4.55
C GLU A 185 -4.26 -9.76 3.90
N HIS A 186 -3.31 -10.33 4.67
CA HIS A 186 -1.95 -10.63 4.24
C HIS A 186 -1.39 -9.51 3.36
N GLU A 187 -1.53 -8.27 3.90
CA GLU A 187 -1.33 -7.02 3.16
C GLU A 187 0.13 -6.81 2.79
N HIS A 188 0.34 -6.33 1.58
CA HIS A 188 1.60 -5.79 1.07
C HIS A 188 1.37 -4.37 0.58
N ARG A 189 2.25 -3.44 0.92
CA ARG A 189 2.16 -2.02 0.60
C ARG A 189 3.25 -1.60 -0.36
N THR A 190 2.89 -1.09 -1.52
CA THR A 190 3.79 -0.22 -2.29
C THR A 190 3.75 1.16 -1.64
N ILE A 191 4.90 1.65 -1.18
CA ILE A 191 5.00 2.90 -0.40
C ILE A 191 5.83 3.91 -1.19
N THR A 192 5.35 5.15 -1.27
CA THR A 192 6.04 6.26 -1.93
C THR A 192 5.87 7.56 -1.16
N THR A 193 6.83 8.48 -1.32
CA THR A 193 6.75 9.88 -0.84
C THR A 193 6.56 10.88 -1.97
N GLU A 194 6.60 10.43 -3.22
CA GLU A 194 6.62 11.28 -4.42
C GLU A 194 5.26 11.34 -5.10
N ILE A 195 4.48 10.26 -4.99
CA ILE A 195 3.23 10.09 -5.73
C ILE A 195 2.08 10.04 -4.72
N LYS A 196 1.23 11.08 -4.74
CA LYS A 196 -0.09 11.06 -4.10
C LYS A 196 -1.17 11.14 -5.16
N GLY A 197 -2.21 10.34 -5.01
CA GLY A 197 -3.33 10.35 -5.93
C GLY A 197 -3.11 9.41 -7.12
N ILE A 198 -3.44 9.89 -8.32
CA ILE A 198 -3.49 9.06 -9.53
C ILE A 198 -2.09 8.87 -10.12
N HIS A 199 -1.72 7.62 -10.40
CA HIS A 199 -0.48 7.24 -11.05
C HIS A 199 -0.73 6.26 -12.19
N GLN A 200 -0.14 6.53 -13.35
CA GLN A 200 -0.18 5.64 -14.52
C GLN A 200 0.79 4.46 -14.32
N ILE A 201 0.37 3.27 -14.70
CA ILE A 201 1.22 2.07 -14.62
C ILE A 201 1.36 1.39 -15.97
N ASN A 202 2.35 0.51 -16.11
CA ASN A 202 2.49 -0.34 -17.26
C ASN A 202 1.30 -1.31 -17.33
N LYS A 203 0.59 -1.36 -18.47
CA LYS A 203 -0.57 -2.24 -18.67
C LYS A 203 -0.24 -3.72 -18.50
N ASN A 204 0.99 -4.13 -18.82
CA ASN A 204 1.44 -5.50 -18.66
C ASN A 204 1.52 -5.96 -17.20
N THR A 205 1.45 -5.02 -16.25
CA THR A 205 1.37 -5.32 -14.83
C THR A 205 0.09 -6.08 -14.46
N LEU A 206 -1.04 -5.76 -15.11
CA LEU A 206 -2.28 -6.52 -14.93
C LEU A 206 -2.24 -7.79 -15.78
N VAL A 207 -2.14 -8.96 -15.14
CA VAL A 207 -2.02 -10.25 -15.83
C VAL A 207 -3.29 -11.11 -15.74
N GLU A 208 -4.15 -10.87 -14.75
CA GLU A 208 -5.38 -11.66 -14.57
C GLU A 208 -6.47 -10.82 -13.89
N ILE A 209 -7.72 -11.07 -14.29
CA ILE A 209 -8.92 -10.54 -13.63
C ILE A 209 -9.76 -11.72 -13.16
N ILE A 210 -9.96 -11.80 -11.84
CA ILE A 210 -10.77 -12.83 -11.19
C ILE A 210 -12.13 -12.23 -10.88
N PHE A 211 -13.21 -12.82 -11.37
CA PHE A 211 -14.57 -12.41 -11.06
C PHE A 211 -15.02 -13.02 -9.73
N GLY A 212 -15.67 -12.24 -8.87
CA GLY A 212 -16.29 -12.76 -7.67
C GLY A 212 -17.45 -13.72 -7.99
N CYS A 213 -17.74 -14.66 -7.09
CA CYS A 213 -18.75 -15.69 -7.29
C CYS A 213 -20.17 -15.13 -7.50
N ARG A 214 -20.39 -13.85 -7.12
CA ARG A 214 -21.68 -13.13 -7.31
C ARG A 214 -21.60 -12.06 -8.41
N THR A 215 -20.51 -12.01 -9.18
CA THR A 215 -20.37 -11.02 -10.26
C THR A 215 -21.35 -11.31 -11.39
N LEU A 216 -22.22 -10.34 -11.71
CA LEU A 216 -23.25 -10.47 -12.74
C LEU A 216 -22.65 -10.62 -14.14
N LYS A 217 -23.27 -11.44 -15.00
CA LYS A 217 -22.83 -11.67 -16.39
C LYS A 217 -22.63 -10.37 -17.17
N ARG A 218 -23.53 -9.39 -17.04
CA ARG A 218 -23.39 -8.07 -17.68
C ARG A 218 -22.11 -7.33 -17.28
N ASN A 219 -21.70 -7.43 -16.02
CA ASN A 219 -20.47 -6.81 -15.52
C ASN A 219 -19.22 -7.55 -16.05
N ARG A 220 -19.25 -8.87 -16.10
CA ARG A 220 -18.17 -9.67 -16.72
C ARG A 220 -17.95 -9.27 -18.18
N THR A 221 -19.04 -9.16 -18.96
CA THR A 221 -18.98 -8.72 -20.36
C THR A 221 -18.44 -7.29 -20.48
N ARG A 222 -18.88 -6.36 -19.61
CA ARG A 222 -18.39 -4.98 -19.58
C ARG A 222 -16.89 -4.92 -19.32
N ILE A 223 -16.39 -5.66 -18.34
CA ILE A 223 -14.96 -5.74 -18.00
C ILE A 223 -14.16 -6.31 -19.18
N ARG A 224 -14.62 -7.44 -19.79
CA ARG A 224 -13.98 -8.01 -20.97
C ARG A 224 -13.83 -7.00 -22.12
N ASN A 225 -14.89 -6.25 -22.40
CA ASN A 225 -14.88 -5.26 -23.48
C ASN A 225 -13.89 -4.13 -23.17
N LEU A 226 -13.82 -3.65 -21.92
CA LEU A 226 -12.86 -2.64 -21.49
C LEU A 226 -11.42 -3.14 -21.62
N VAL A 227 -11.13 -4.37 -21.20
CA VAL A 227 -9.81 -5.00 -21.38
C VAL A 227 -9.39 -4.98 -22.84
N ARG A 228 -10.25 -5.43 -23.74
CA ARG A 228 -9.98 -5.45 -25.20
C ARG A 228 -9.81 -4.04 -25.78
N ASN A 229 -10.73 -3.14 -25.47
CA ASN A 229 -10.76 -1.80 -26.08
C ASN A 229 -9.63 -0.88 -25.59
N ASN A 230 -9.05 -1.16 -24.41
CA ASN A 230 -7.99 -0.34 -23.82
C ASN A 230 -6.60 -1.01 -23.90
N GLY A 231 -6.45 -2.07 -24.68
CA GLY A 231 -5.13 -2.67 -25.01
C GLY A 231 -4.48 -3.46 -23.86
N PHE A 232 -5.26 -4.08 -23.00
CA PHE A 232 -4.76 -5.05 -22.01
C PHE A 232 -4.68 -6.44 -22.64
N ASN A 233 -3.73 -6.66 -23.57
CA ASN A 233 -3.73 -7.81 -24.47
C ASN A 233 -3.35 -9.14 -23.81
N SER A 234 -2.69 -9.12 -22.65
CA SER A 234 -2.16 -10.31 -21.97
C SER A 234 -3.00 -10.74 -20.76
N VAL A 235 -4.19 -10.14 -20.56
CA VAL A 235 -5.01 -10.39 -19.37
C VAL A 235 -5.83 -11.68 -19.55
N SER A 236 -5.62 -12.64 -18.64
CA SER A 236 -6.47 -13.82 -18.48
C SER A 236 -7.68 -13.54 -17.57
N PHE A 237 -8.66 -14.44 -17.62
CA PHE A 237 -9.85 -14.35 -16.79
C PHE A 237 -10.06 -15.61 -15.97
N SER A 238 -10.41 -15.42 -14.70
CA SER A 238 -10.80 -16.48 -13.77
C SER A 238 -12.04 -16.08 -12.99
N GLU A 239 -12.60 -17.02 -12.25
CA GLU A 239 -13.70 -16.75 -11.33
C GLU A 239 -13.48 -17.46 -9.99
N ALA A 240 -13.93 -16.81 -8.92
CA ALA A 240 -14.03 -17.41 -7.60
C ALA A 240 -15.33 -18.24 -7.54
N VAL A 241 -15.20 -19.50 -7.19
CA VAL A 241 -16.33 -20.43 -7.08
C VAL A 241 -16.44 -20.90 -5.64
N VAL A 242 -17.67 -20.95 -5.11
CA VAL A 242 -17.91 -21.48 -3.76
C VAL A 242 -17.62 -22.96 -3.75
N ASN A 243 -16.69 -23.39 -2.89
CA ASN A 243 -16.39 -24.81 -2.73
C ASN A 243 -17.58 -25.54 -2.11
N PRO A 244 -18.06 -26.66 -2.69
CA PRO A 244 -19.27 -27.34 -2.18
C PRO A 244 -19.02 -28.15 -0.90
N LYS A 245 -17.77 -28.30 -0.46
CA LYS A 245 -17.40 -29.18 0.67
C LYS A 245 -16.70 -28.43 1.81
N ALA A 246 -16.30 -27.19 1.61
CA ALA A 246 -15.54 -26.42 2.61
C ALA A 246 -15.84 -24.92 2.51
N TYR A 247 -15.66 -24.20 3.62
CA TYR A 247 -15.78 -22.73 3.67
C TYR A 247 -14.57 -22.06 3.02
N LYS A 248 -14.45 -22.18 1.71
CA LYS A 248 -13.42 -21.56 0.89
C LYS A 248 -13.92 -21.22 -0.51
N LEU A 249 -13.15 -20.41 -1.21
CA LEU A 249 -13.35 -20.15 -2.62
C LEU A 249 -12.26 -20.88 -3.41
N ASP A 250 -12.65 -21.54 -4.51
CA ASP A 250 -11.73 -22.10 -5.47
C ASP A 250 -11.61 -21.11 -6.65
N ILE A 251 -10.40 -20.79 -7.07
CA ILE A 251 -10.18 -19.93 -8.23
C ILE A 251 -10.02 -20.82 -9.48
N GLN A 252 -10.87 -20.62 -10.47
CA GLN A 252 -10.93 -21.43 -11.67
C GLN A 252 -10.86 -20.57 -12.93
N PRO A 253 -10.23 -21.04 -14.03
CA PRO A 253 -10.24 -20.34 -15.30
C PRO A 253 -11.69 -20.03 -15.76
N TYR A 254 -11.89 -18.82 -16.29
CA TYR A 254 -13.20 -18.40 -16.79
C TYR A 254 -13.12 -18.14 -18.30
N SER A 255 -13.96 -18.86 -19.05
CA SER A 255 -14.14 -18.64 -20.49
C SER A 255 -15.49 -17.97 -20.77
N PHE A 256 -15.44 -16.92 -21.58
CA PHE A 256 -16.68 -16.29 -22.03
C PHE A 256 -17.39 -17.19 -23.03
N PRO A 257 -18.72 -17.34 -22.94
CA PRO A 257 -19.47 -18.06 -23.94
C PRO A 257 -19.22 -17.54 -25.35
N ASN A 258 -19.04 -18.42 -26.31
CA ASN A 258 -19.01 -18.03 -27.71
C ASN A 258 -20.36 -17.36 -28.06
N ARG A 259 -20.30 -16.23 -28.77
CA ARG A 259 -21.49 -15.57 -29.31
C ARG A 259 -22.04 -16.37 -30.47
#